data_f644dddfc8bb597db2b821bfb1d09687
#
_entry.id   f644dddfc8bb597db2b821bfb1d09687
#
_cell.length_a   1.000
_cell.length_b   1.000
_cell.length_c   1.000
_cell.angle_alpha   90.00
_cell.angle_beta   90.00
_cell.angle_gamma   90.00
#
_symmetry.space_group_name_H-M   'P 1'
#
loop_
_entity.id
_entity.type
_entity.pdbx_description
1 polymer ?
#
loop_
_entity_poly.entity_id
_entity_poly.type
_entity_poly.pdbx_seq_one_letter_code
_entity_poly.pdbx_strand_id
1 'polypeptide(L)'
;MKIKGQAALVTGGGSGLGEATARELARLGAKVAVLDLNLDNARKVAADIGGLAIQCDVSSGDSMQSAIDQATAAHGHARILLSLIHI
;
A
#
# COMPACT_ATOMS: atom_id res chain seq x y z
N MET A 1 -15.47 0.12 -12.11
CA MET A 1 -15.22 -0.18 -10.69
C MET A 1 -15.16 1.13 -9.92
N LYS A 2 -15.83 1.19 -8.79
CA LYS A 2 -15.72 2.35 -7.90
C LYS A 2 -14.50 2.17 -7.01
N ILE A 3 -13.59 3.13 -7.04
CA ILE A 3 -12.39 3.11 -6.20
C ILE A 3 -12.70 3.53 -4.77
N LYS A 4 -13.63 4.46 -4.59
CA LYS A 4 -13.99 4.98 -3.27
C LYS A 4 -14.42 3.86 -2.32
N GLY A 5 -13.78 3.80 -1.17
CA GLY A 5 -14.06 2.79 -0.13
C GLY A 5 -13.40 1.44 -0.34
N GLN A 6 -12.74 1.22 -1.48
CA GLN A 6 -12.05 -0.04 -1.74
C GLN A 6 -10.69 -0.07 -1.05
N ALA A 7 -10.32 -1.24 -0.52
CA ALA A 7 -8.98 -1.43 0.05
C ALA A 7 -7.97 -1.62 -1.07
N ALA A 8 -6.85 -0.91 -0.99
CA ALA A 8 -5.79 -0.96 -1.99
C ALA A 8 -4.45 -1.24 -1.32
N LEU A 9 -3.64 -2.10 -1.95
CA LEU A 9 -2.27 -2.37 -1.55
C LEU A 9 -1.34 -1.82 -2.61
N VAL A 10 -0.39 -0.98 -2.22
CA VAL A 10 0.60 -0.43 -3.14
C VAL A 10 1.98 -0.83 -2.65
N THR A 11 2.67 -1.71 -3.39
CA THR A 11 4.04 -2.09 -3.07
C THR A 11 4.99 -1.04 -3.62
N GLY A 12 6.09 -0.78 -2.89
CA GLY A 12 6.99 0.31 -3.26
C GLY A 12 6.33 1.68 -3.13
N GLY A 13 5.29 1.78 -2.30
CA GLY A 13 4.47 2.98 -2.20
C GLY A 13 5.10 4.14 -1.43
N GLY A 14 6.28 3.93 -0.85
CA GLY A 14 6.96 4.95 -0.05
C GLY A 14 7.76 5.95 -0.86
N SER A 15 7.94 5.76 -2.17
CA SER A 15 8.73 6.68 -2.99
C SER A 15 8.42 6.51 -4.48
N GLY A 16 8.80 7.53 -5.28
CA GLY A 16 8.69 7.49 -6.74
C GLY A 16 7.28 7.26 -7.25
N LEU A 17 7.17 6.37 -8.25
CA LEU A 17 5.89 6.07 -8.89
C LEU A 17 4.91 5.42 -7.92
N GLY A 18 5.40 4.58 -7.01
CA GLY A 18 4.55 3.96 -6.00
C GLY A 18 3.90 4.99 -5.08
N GLU A 19 4.67 5.97 -4.65
CA GLU A 19 4.14 7.08 -3.84
C GLU A 19 3.07 7.86 -4.61
N ALA A 20 3.35 8.23 -5.85
CA ALA A 20 2.40 8.97 -6.68
C ALA A 20 1.09 8.18 -6.86
N THR A 21 1.19 6.87 -7.08
CA THR A 21 0.03 6.00 -7.23
C THR A 21 -0.76 5.90 -5.93
N ALA A 22 -0.07 5.73 -4.79
CA ALA A 22 -0.73 5.65 -3.49
C ALA A 22 -1.50 6.94 -3.18
N ARG A 23 -0.89 8.09 -3.45
CA ARG A 23 -1.54 9.39 -3.26
C ARG A 23 -2.77 9.56 -4.14
N GLU A 24 -2.69 9.13 -5.39
CA GLU A 24 -3.83 9.24 -6.32
C GLU A 24 -4.97 8.33 -5.91
N LEU A 25 -4.69 7.09 -5.50
CA LEU A 25 -5.73 6.18 -5.01
C LEU A 25 -6.41 6.73 -3.76
N ALA A 26 -5.63 7.31 -2.85
CA ALA A 26 -6.19 7.95 -1.64
C ALA A 26 -7.09 9.14 -2.02
N ARG A 27 -6.67 9.94 -2.99
CA ARG A 27 -7.46 11.06 -3.49
C ARG A 27 -8.80 10.59 -4.05
N LEU A 28 -8.82 9.42 -4.66
CA LEU A 28 -10.03 8.81 -5.21
C LEU A 28 -10.88 8.10 -4.16
N GLY A 29 -10.45 8.13 -2.90
CA GLY A 29 -11.22 7.60 -1.78
C GLY A 29 -10.91 6.17 -1.38
N ALA A 30 -9.85 5.56 -1.93
CA ALA A 30 -9.45 4.22 -1.53
C ALA A 30 -8.84 4.22 -0.12
N LYS A 31 -8.95 3.08 0.55
CA LYS A 31 -8.25 2.82 1.82
C LYS A 31 -6.91 2.21 1.45
N VAL A 32 -5.84 2.99 1.53
CA VAL A 32 -4.54 2.60 0.99
C VAL A 32 -3.62 2.05 2.08
N ALA A 33 -3.06 0.87 1.83
CA ALA A 33 -1.93 0.35 2.59
C ALA A 33 -0.67 0.52 1.74
N VAL A 34 0.30 1.22 2.30
CA VAL A 34 1.59 1.51 1.65
C VAL A 34 2.59 0.47 2.12
N LEU A 35 3.02 -0.39 1.22
CA LEU A 35 3.97 -1.45 1.49
C LEU A 35 5.32 -1.06 0.91
N ASP A 36 6.37 -1.04 1.73
CA ASP A 36 7.70 -0.66 1.29
C ASP A 36 8.74 -1.38 2.15
N LEU A 37 9.86 -1.73 1.56
CA LEU A 37 10.99 -2.27 2.30
C LEU A 37 11.52 -1.23 3.29
N ASN A 38 11.47 0.06 2.92
CA ASN A 38 11.81 1.17 3.80
C ASN A 38 10.55 1.65 4.53
N LEU A 39 10.41 1.25 5.78
CA LEU A 39 9.24 1.58 6.59
C LEU A 39 9.10 3.09 6.83
N ASP A 40 10.20 3.82 6.96
CA ASP A 40 10.14 5.26 7.17
C ASP A 40 9.53 6.00 5.97
N ASN A 41 9.87 5.56 4.76
CA ASN A 41 9.27 6.10 3.54
C ASN A 41 7.76 5.79 3.49
N ALA A 42 7.40 4.54 3.81
CA ALA A 42 5.99 4.15 3.85
C ALA A 42 5.21 4.98 4.88
N ARG A 43 5.78 5.22 6.05
CA ARG A 43 5.14 6.02 7.10
C ARG A 43 4.89 7.46 6.69
N LYS A 44 5.82 8.06 5.97
CA LYS A 44 5.67 9.45 5.50
C LYS A 44 4.47 9.57 4.56
N VAL A 45 4.38 8.67 3.60
CA VAL A 45 3.28 8.68 2.64
C VAL A 45 1.96 8.35 3.34
N ALA A 46 1.95 7.29 4.16
CA ALA A 46 0.74 6.88 4.88
C ALA A 46 0.21 7.99 5.77
N ALA A 47 1.08 8.72 6.46
CA ALA A 47 0.66 9.82 7.32
C ALA A 47 -0.04 10.93 6.51
N ASP A 48 0.48 11.23 5.32
CA ASP A 48 -0.09 12.28 4.48
C ASP A 48 -1.46 11.91 3.91
N ILE A 49 -1.68 10.63 3.64
CA ILE A 49 -2.91 10.17 2.98
C ILE A 49 -3.91 9.51 3.94
N GLY A 50 -3.57 9.44 5.23
CA GLY A 50 -4.42 8.76 6.21
C GLY A 50 -4.48 7.26 5.99
N GLY A 51 -3.40 6.68 5.46
CA GLY A 51 -3.32 5.26 5.14
C GLY A 51 -2.55 4.46 6.18
N LEU A 52 -2.24 3.23 5.81
CA LEU A 52 -1.51 2.28 6.65
C LEU A 52 -0.12 2.05 6.07
N ALA A 53 0.91 2.07 6.91
CA ALA A 53 2.28 1.77 6.50
C ALA A 53 2.68 0.37 6.97
N ILE A 54 3.20 -0.43 6.06
CA ILE A 54 3.64 -1.79 6.37
C ILE A 54 5.01 -2.02 5.73
N GLN A 55 5.97 -2.47 6.54
CA GLN A 55 7.26 -2.90 5.99
C GLN A 55 7.06 -4.24 5.29
N CYS A 56 7.52 -4.32 4.05
CA CYS A 56 7.30 -5.51 3.24
C CYS A 56 8.43 -5.70 2.24
N ASP A 57 8.98 -6.91 2.22
CA ASP A 57 9.92 -7.35 1.19
C ASP A 57 9.14 -8.14 0.15
N VAL A 58 8.93 -7.54 -1.03
CA VAL A 58 8.11 -8.15 -2.08
C VAL A 58 8.74 -9.42 -2.67
N SER A 59 10.04 -9.64 -2.43
CA SER A 59 10.71 -10.86 -2.87
C SER A 59 10.46 -12.04 -1.93
N SER A 60 9.88 -11.80 -0.76
CA SER A 60 9.57 -12.83 0.24
C SER A 60 8.08 -13.10 0.29
N GLY A 61 7.68 -14.34 0.00
CA GLY A 61 6.28 -14.75 0.08
C GLY A 61 5.71 -14.61 1.50
N ASP A 62 6.50 -14.92 2.51
CA ASP A 62 6.06 -14.78 3.91
C ASP A 62 5.84 -13.32 4.29
N SER A 63 6.73 -12.43 3.85
CA SER A 63 6.60 -11.00 4.09
C SER A 63 5.36 -10.44 3.41
N MET A 64 5.11 -10.84 2.16
CA MET A 64 3.91 -10.43 1.43
C MET A 64 2.64 -10.93 2.10
N GLN A 65 2.61 -12.18 2.54
CA GLN A 65 1.44 -12.73 3.21
C GLN A 65 1.15 -12.01 4.52
N SER A 66 2.19 -11.74 5.31
CA SER A 66 2.06 -10.98 6.55
C SER A 66 1.52 -9.57 6.29
N ALA A 67 2.01 -8.90 5.25
CA ALA A 67 1.56 -7.56 4.89
C ALA A 67 0.08 -7.57 4.45
N ILE A 68 -0.30 -8.56 3.65
CA ILE A 68 -1.69 -8.72 3.22
C ILE A 68 -2.61 -8.95 4.42
N ASP A 69 -2.19 -9.79 5.36
CA ASP A 69 -2.96 -10.08 6.57
C ASP A 69 -3.15 -8.82 7.43
N GLN A 70 -2.09 -8.03 7.60
CA GLN A 70 -2.17 -6.78 8.35
C GLN A 70 -3.10 -5.77 7.68
N ALA A 71 -3.00 -5.63 6.36
CA ALA A 71 -3.85 -4.72 5.61
C ALA A 71 -5.30 -5.17 5.65
N THR A 72 -5.56 -6.47 5.52
CA THR A 72 -6.90 -7.03 5.58
C THR A 72 -7.55 -6.79 6.94
N ALA A 73 -6.78 -6.95 8.01
CA ALA A 73 -7.29 -6.69 9.36
C ALA A 73 -7.68 -5.22 9.56
N ALA A 74 -6.95 -4.29 8.93
CA ALA A 74 -7.20 -2.85 9.08
C ALA A 74 -8.26 -2.33 8.13
N HIS A 75 -8.25 -2.75 6.85
CA HIS A 75 -9.06 -2.16 5.79
C HIS A 75 -10.06 -3.10 5.14
N GLY A 76 -10.04 -4.39 5.48
CA GLY A 76 -10.80 -5.41 4.78
C GLY A 76 -10.03 -5.96 3.57
N HIS A 77 -10.65 -6.89 2.86
CA HIS A 77 -10.01 -7.54 1.71
C HIS A 77 -9.69 -6.56 0.60
N ALA A 78 -8.44 -6.58 0.13
CA ALA A 78 -8.00 -5.69 -0.94
C ALA A 78 -8.67 -6.07 -2.27
N ARG A 79 -9.16 -5.06 -2.97
CA ARG A 79 -9.71 -5.18 -4.33
C ARG A 79 -8.75 -4.62 -5.36
N ILE A 80 -7.76 -3.86 -4.92
CA ILE A 80 -6.78 -3.21 -5.79
C ILE A 80 -5.40 -3.58 -5.28
N LEU A 81 -4.59 -4.17 -6.15
CA LEU A 81 -3.19 -4.48 -5.85
C LEU A 81 -2.32 -3.90 -6.94
N LEU A 82 -1.45 -2.97 -6.56
CA LEU A 82 -0.46 -2.40 -7.47
C LEU A 82 0.92 -2.79 -6.96
N SER A 83 1.61 -3.62 -7.71
CA SER A 83 2.95 -4.08 -7.40
C SER A 83 3.92 -3.49 -8.40
N LEU A 84 4.85 -2.67 -7.92
CA LEU A 84 5.89 -2.10 -8.74
C LEU A 84 7.13 -2.97 -8.60
N ILE A 85 7.48 -3.63 -9.69
CA ILE A 85 8.66 -4.48 -9.75
C ILE A 85 9.77 -3.65 -10.40
N HIS A 86 10.86 -3.44 -9.67
CA HIS A 86 12.06 -2.88 -10.24
C HIS A 86 12.82 -3.98 -10.94
N ILE A 87 12.96 -3.84 -12.23
CA ILE A 87 13.77 -4.74 -13.04
C ILE A 87 15.14 -4.11 -13.23
#